data_4dd77865a7831cbf1f356c8a878d1836
#
_entry.id   4dd77865a7831cbf1f356c8a878d1836
#
_cell.length_a   1.000
_cell.length_b   1.000
_cell.length_c   1.000
_cell.angle_alpha   90.00
_cell.angle_beta   90.00
_cell.angle_gamma   90.00
#
_symmetry.space_group_name_H-M   'P 1'
#
loop_
_entity.id
_entity.type
_entity.pdbx_description
1 polymer ?
#
loop_
_entity_poly.entity_id
_entity_poly.type
_entity_poly.pdbx_seq_one_letter_code
_entity_poly.pdbx_strand_id
1 'polypeptide(L)'
;MPEPPGSLDPRQPILVGLGAAAEGAPAVDLMARAVRRAADDAGTTRLLASLDRVAVLQGSWSLTDPARTVARQVGSPQARTIRFEIGVSQQEAINHALRAVRHGECETVVVVGGEARAWARAGGVEPDEESTPPDEVIARPPDFVAAIEREAGMVWPPVVQYALIENALAAARGLTTAAHRDEIASLWARCNEVARSNPAAAFPAPMSADEIATPGAHNRPLAFPYNRWHASQWTVDQATAVLVCSAGRATEAGVPADRWLFPHVALHSSQAVTLTARRRLHAWPGMTALGQAAEAHLGLPLRDVRLAEVYSCFPAAVRVQQRELGLPLAGTPTLTGGMAFAGGPFNHFVLQSMVTLAARLRADPSGLGLVTTVSGMLSKPGLAVWSASPPSADRPLLVADLGVETVAATDVAPVVRVAPTDAAATVASFTVTYGGPEGFDPVRTAVVADLADGMRTAATCEDAATARLALAEGLIGRDVRVKDTTFSL
;
A
#
# COMPACT_ATOMS: atom_id res chain seq x y z
N MET A 1 36.60 9.51 -2.49
CA MET A 1 35.70 9.52 -3.67
C MET A 1 35.41 8.08 -4.02
N PRO A 2 34.15 7.65 -4.17
CA PRO A 2 33.88 6.33 -4.70
C PRO A 2 34.48 6.24 -6.12
N GLU A 3 35.09 5.11 -6.45
CA GLU A 3 35.62 4.86 -7.79
C GLU A 3 34.55 5.08 -8.85
N PRO A 4 34.89 5.63 -10.03
CA PRO A 4 33.94 5.74 -11.11
C PRO A 4 33.49 4.34 -11.53
N PRO A 5 32.23 4.13 -11.92
CA PRO A 5 31.63 2.84 -12.18
C PRO A 5 32.17 2.16 -13.45
N GLY A 6 33.46 1.86 -13.49
CA GLY A 6 34.11 1.21 -14.65
C GLY A 6 33.75 -0.25 -14.86
N SER A 7 32.93 -0.85 -14.01
CA SER A 7 32.51 -2.25 -14.11
C SER A 7 30.98 -2.48 -14.00
N LEU A 8 30.19 -1.41 -13.94
CA LEU A 8 28.74 -1.57 -13.84
C LEU A 8 28.14 -1.95 -15.20
N ASP A 9 27.26 -2.93 -15.23
CA ASP A 9 26.50 -3.27 -16.43
C ASP A 9 25.74 -2.03 -16.93
N PRO A 10 25.96 -1.55 -18.17
CA PRO A 10 25.22 -0.41 -18.71
C PRO A 10 23.71 -0.58 -18.67
N ARG A 11 23.18 -1.80 -18.65
CA ARG A 11 21.75 -2.13 -18.53
C ARG A 11 21.28 -2.25 -17.07
N GLN A 12 22.15 -2.04 -16.07
CA GLN A 12 21.72 -2.03 -14.68
C GLN A 12 20.62 -0.99 -14.50
N PRO A 13 19.39 -1.38 -14.10
CA PRO A 13 18.35 -0.41 -13.81
C PRO A 13 18.69 0.33 -12.52
N ILE A 14 18.56 1.63 -12.56
CA ILE A 14 18.77 2.53 -11.43
C ILE A 14 17.63 3.55 -11.35
N LEU A 15 17.33 3.98 -10.15
CA LEU A 15 16.43 5.08 -9.90
C LEU A 15 17.27 6.35 -9.74
N VAL A 16 17.01 7.35 -10.56
CA VAL A 16 17.85 8.55 -10.64
C VAL A 16 17.15 9.82 -10.17
N GLY A 17 15.82 9.85 -10.20
CA GLY A 17 15.06 11.04 -9.83
C GLY A 17 13.73 10.70 -9.18
N LEU A 18 13.36 11.48 -8.18
CA LEU A 18 12.10 11.38 -7.47
C LEU A 18 11.50 12.77 -7.30
N GLY A 19 10.22 12.90 -7.59
CA GLY A 19 9.53 14.17 -7.46
C GLY A 19 8.15 14.01 -6.84
N ALA A 20 7.78 14.95 -5.99
CA ALA A 20 6.47 15.01 -5.36
C ALA A 20 5.82 16.38 -5.61
N ALA A 21 4.51 16.42 -5.78
CA ALA A 21 3.70 17.62 -5.90
C ALA A 21 2.47 17.49 -4.98
N ALA A 22 2.09 18.57 -4.31
CA ALA A 22 1.02 18.58 -3.31
C ALA A 22 0.22 19.91 -3.32
N GLU A 23 0.07 20.50 -4.48
CA GLU A 23 -0.71 21.73 -4.67
C GLU A 23 -2.12 21.41 -5.17
N GLY A 24 -3.12 22.20 -4.82
CA GLY A 24 -4.50 22.05 -5.35
C GLY A 24 -4.53 22.30 -6.87
N ALA A 25 -4.65 21.22 -7.66
CA ALA A 25 -4.67 21.25 -9.12
C ALA A 25 -5.26 19.92 -9.66
N PRO A 26 -5.62 19.83 -10.96
CA PRO A 26 -5.98 18.58 -11.61
C PRO A 26 -4.93 17.48 -11.39
N ALA A 27 -5.37 16.22 -11.28
CA ALA A 27 -4.48 15.09 -11.02
C ALA A 27 -3.37 14.95 -12.08
N VAL A 28 -3.70 15.18 -13.37
CA VAL A 28 -2.71 15.13 -14.46
C VAL A 28 -1.65 16.22 -14.34
N ASP A 29 -2.03 17.42 -13.91
CA ASP A 29 -1.09 18.54 -13.74
C ASP A 29 -0.16 18.30 -12.55
N LEU A 30 -0.69 17.73 -11.45
CA LEU A 30 0.11 17.29 -10.32
C LEU A 30 1.12 16.23 -10.74
N MET A 31 0.68 15.20 -11.50
CA MET A 31 1.56 14.17 -12.03
C MET A 31 2.68 14.75 -12.91
N ALA A 32 2.34 15.65 -13.84
CA ALA A 32 3.33 16.29 -14.69
C ALA A 32 4.34 17.16 -13.89
N ARG A 33 3.88 17.85 -12.84
CA ARG A 33 4.78 18.58 -11.92
C ARG A 33 5.70 17.63 -11.18
N ALA A 34 5.18 16.51 -10.68
CA ALA A 34 5.97 15.49 -10.02
C ALA A 34 7.05 14.92 -10.95
N VAL A 35 6.73 14.66 -12.23
CA VAL A 35 7.70 14.19 -13.23
C VAL A 35 8.80 15.24 -13.50
N ARG A 36 8.44 16.53 -13.63
CA ARG A 36 9.46 17.58 -13.79
C ARG A 36 10.37 17.67 -12.57
N ARG A 37 9.81 17.63 -11.36
CA ARG A 37 10.60 17.61 -10.11
C ARG A 37 11.50 16.38 -10.00
N ALA A 38 11.08 15.22 -10.55
CA ALA A 38 11.93 14.04 -10.61
C ALA A 38 13.14 14.25 -11.54
N ALA A 39 12.97 14.98 -12.64
CA ALA A 39 14.10 15.34 -13.52
C ALA A 39 15.01 16.38 -12.87
N ASP A 40 14.44 17.35 -12.14
CA ASP A 40 15.23 18.33 -11.38
C ASP A 40 16.06 17.62 -10.29
N ASP A 41 15.47 16.63 -9.59
CA ASP A 41 16.17 15.80 -8.60
C ASP A 41 17.28 14.94 -9.23
N ALA A 42 17.08 14.45 -10.46
CA ALA A 42 18.12 13.77 -11.23
C ALA A 42 19.25 14.68 -11.70
N GLY A 43 19.11 16.00 -11.55
CA GLY A 43 20.08 16.99 -11.99
C GLY A 43 20.13 17.23 -13.50
N THR A 44 19.18 16.70 -14.25
CA THR A 44 19.11 16.85 -15.71
C THR A 44 17.70 16.67 -16.25
N THR A 45 17.30 17.54 -17.18
CA THR A 45 16.04 17.44 -17.91
C THR A 45 16.17 16.62 -19.21
N ARG A 46 17.40 16.20 -19.59
CA ARG A 46 17.63 15.43 -20.82
C ARG A 46 16.87 14.11 -20.85
N LEU A 47 16.65 13.50 -19.70
CA LEU A 47 15.87 12.26 -19.58
C LEU A 47 14.39 12.47 -19.97
N LEU A 48 13.82 13.65 -19.73
CA LEU A 48 12.44 13.95 -20.11
C LEU A 48 12.26 13.96 -21.63
N ALA A 49 13.19 14.52 -22.38
CA ALA A 49 13.09 14.60 -23.83
C ALA A 49 13.17 13.22 -24.54
N SER A 50 13.52 12.19 -23.80
CA SER A 50 13.72 10.81 -24.30
C SER A 50 13.09 9.75 -23.39
N LEU A 51 11.94 10.07 -22.79
CA LEU A 51 11.16 9.05 -22.10
C LEU A 51 10.65 8.03 -23.11
N ASP A 52 10.95 6.75 -22.85
CA ASP A 52 10.42 5.66 -23.64
C ASP A 52 9.02 5.26 -23.15
N ARG A 53 8.80 5.30 -21.83
CA ARG A 53 7.51 4.88 -21.24
C ARG A 53 7.08 5.82 -20.10
N VAL A 54 5.78 6.12 -20.08
CA VAL A 54 5.10 6.77 -18.95
C VAL A 54 4.09 5.78 -18.37
N ALA A 55 4.35 5.30 -17.17
CA ALA A 55 3.54 4.31 -16.45
C ALA A 55 2.75 5.01 -15.34
N VAL A 56 1.42 5.01 -15.42
CA VAL A 56 0.55 5.65 -14.45
C VAL A 56 -0.14 4.62 -13.57
N LEU A 57 -0.05 4.80 -12.27
CA LEU A 57 -0.86 4.11 -11.28
C LEU A 57 -2.26 4.75 -11.25
N GLN A 58 -3.29 3.99 -11.61
CA GLN A 58 -4.66 4.50 -11.64
C GLN A 58 -5.10 4.99 -10.26
N GLY A 59 -5.55 6.22 -10.20
CA GLY A 59 -6.12 6.86 -9.02
C GLY A 59 -7.65 6.74 -8.94
N SER A 60 -8.25 7.54 -8.06
CA SER A 60 -9.72 7.58 -7.87
C SER A 60 -10.48 8.40 -8.94
N TRP A 61 -9.79 8.97 -9.88
CA TRP A 61 -10.30 9.73 -11.03
C TRP A 61 -10.72 8.77 -12.17
N SER A 62 -11.49 9.28 -13.13
CA SER A 62 -12.03 8.55 -14.29
C SER A 62 -11.31 8.84 -15.61
N LEU A 63 -10.06 9.32 -15.55
CA LEU A 63 -9.26 9.64 -16.74
C LEU A 63 -8.93 8.38 -17.56
N THR A 64 -8.98 8.49 -18.89
CA THR A 64 -8.75 7.37 -19.81
C THR A 64 -7.28 7.06 -19.96
N ASP A 65 -6.46 8.04 -20.37
CA ASP A 65 -5.02 7.92 -20.56
C ASP A 65 -4.28 9.16 -20.01
N PRO A 66 -4.21 9.33 -18.68
CA PRO A 66 -3.46 10.43 -18.08
C PRO A 66 -1.96 10.36 -18.38
N ALA A 67 -1.43 9.16 -18.68
CA ALA A 67 -0.03 9.00 -19.07
C ALA A 67 0.31 9.77 -20.33
N ARG A 68 -0.57 9.78 -21.34
CA ARG A 68 -0.40 10.53 -22.59
C ARG A 68 -0.42 12.03 -22.35
N THR A 69 -1.32 12.50 -21.50
CA THR A 69 -1.38 13.91 -21.11
C THR A 69 -0.11 14.33 -20.37
N VAL A 70 0.33 13.53 -19.41
CA VAL A 70 1.61 13.76 -18.70
C VAL A 70 2.77 13.77 -19.67
N ALA A 71 2.90 12.78 -20.57
CA ALA A 71 3.97 12.69 -21.57
C ALA A 71 4.05 13.96 -22.43
N ARG A 72 2.92 14.44 -22.94
CA ARG A 72 2.84 15.71 -23.72
C ARG A 72 3.29 16.91 -22.88
N GLN A 73 2.82 17.03 -21.65
CA GLN A 73 3.13 18.15 -20.76
C GLN A 73 4.61 18.21 -20.36
N VAL A 74 5.30 17.06 -20.32
CA VAL A 74 6.73 17.02 -19.98
C VAL A 74 7.66 17.01 -21.18
N GLY A 75 7.11 17.06 -22.41
CA GLY A 75 7.90 17.18 -23.64
C GLY A 75 8.28 15.84 -24.30
N SER A 76 7.60 14.74 -23.95
CA SER A 76 7.83 13.39 -24.51
C SER A 76 6.56 12.79 -25.13
N PRO A 77 5.92 13.43 -26.10
CA PRO A 77 4.65 12.97 -26.66
C PRO A 77 4.73 11.59 -27.36
N GLN A 78 5.94 11.13 -27.69
CA GLN A 78 6.21 9.81 -28.31
C GLN A 78 6.30 8.67 -27.29
N ALA A 79 6.35 8.97 -25.99
CA ALA A 79 6.49 7.95 -24.96
C ALA A 79 5.28 6.99 -24.98
N ARG A 80 5.57 5.68 -24.90
CA ARG A 80 4.53 4.66 -24.75
C ARG A 80 3.82 4.83 -23.41
N THR A 81 2.49 4.77 -23.42
CA THR A 81 1.67 4.97 -22.23
C THR A 81 1.20 3.65 -21.64
N ILE A 82 1.33 3.51 -20.31
CA ILE A 82 0.93 2.31 -19.59
C ILE A 82 0.07 2.73 -18.40
N ARG A 83 -1.09 2.09 -18.24
CA ARG A 83 -1.95 2.28 -17.07
C ARG A 83 -2.03 1.00 -16.24
N PHE A 84 -1.69 1.08 -14.97
CA PHE A 84 -1.86 0.03 -13.98
C PHE A 84 -3.19 0.22 -13.27
N GLU A 85 -4.11 -0.72 -13.41
CA GLU A 85 -5.44 -0.63 -12.81
C GLU A 85 -5.40 -0.68 -11.28
N ILE A 86 -6.41 -0.08 -10.64
CA ILE A 86 -6.63 -0.23 -9.20
C ILE A 86 -6.76 -1.72 -8.87
N GLY A 87 -5.95 -2.18 -7.90
CA GLY A 87 -5.86 -3.59 -7.56
C GLY A 87 -4.60 -4.28 -8.09
N VAL A 88 -3.89 -3.69 -9.05
CA VAL A 88 -2.49 -4.05 -9.33
C VAL A 88 -1.60 -3.48 -8.22
N SER A 89 -0.60 -4.24 -7.80
CA SER A 89 0.33 -3.79 -6.75
C SER A 89 1.17 -2.60 -7.24
N GLN A 90 1.35 -1.58 -6.42
CA GLN A 90 2.25 -0.46 -6.75
C GLN A 90 3.68 -0.95 -6.98
N GLN A 91 4.12 -1.98 -6.24
CA GLN A 91 5.43 -2.62 -6.46
C GLN A 91 5.54 -3.28 -7.82
N GLU A 92 4.46 -3.82 -8.36
CA GLU A 92 4.43 -4.42 -9.70
C GLU A 92 4.75 -3.42 -10.80
N ALA A 93 4.24 -2.18 -10.69
CA ALA A 93 4.57 -1.11 -11.65
C ALA A 93 6.06 -0.74 -11.60
N ILE A 94 6.66 -0.70 -10.41
CA ILE A 94 8.09 -0.49 -10.25
C ILE A 94 8.87 -1.67 -10.85
N ASN A 95 8.47 -2.89 -10.55
CA ASN A 95 9.10 -4.11 -11.07
C ASN A 95 9.01 -4.18 -12.60
N HIS A 96 7.89 -3.73 -13.18
CA HIS A 96 7.72 -3.64 -14.63
C HIS A 96 8.76 -2.70 -15.25
N ALA A 97 8.96 -1.50 -14.66
CA ALA A 97 9.98 -0.56 -15.12
C ALA A 97 11.40 -1.14 -14.99
N LEU A 98 11.72 -1.75 -13.84
CA LEU A 98 13.04 -2.36 -13.60
C LEU A 98 13.35 -3.49 -14.60
N ARG A 99 12.37 -4.37 -14.87
CA ARG A 99 12.53 -5.47 -15.84
C ARG A 99 12.71 -4.95 -17.25
N ALA A 100 11.89 -4.00 -17.67
CA ALA A 100 11.96 -3.42 -19.00
C ALA A 100 13.33 -2.80 -19.32
N VAL A 101 13.88 -2.04 -18.36
CA VAL A 101 15.23 -1.46 -18.48
C VAL A 101 16.29 -2.57 -18.49
N ARG A 102 16.23 -3.53 -17.57
CA ARG A 102 17.21 -4.62 -17.47
C ARG A 102 17.29 -5.47 -18.73
N HIS A 103 16.14 -5.72 -19.38
CA HIS A 103 16.07 -6.51 -20.61
C HIS A 103 16.37 -5.69 -21.88
N GLY A 104 16.61 -4.37 -21.74
CA GLY A 104 16.88 -3.50 -22.87
C GLY A 104 15.65 -3.23 -23.76
N GLU A 105 14.46 -3.40 -23.21
CA GLU A 105 13.21 -3.06 -23.92
C GLU A 105 13.00 -1.54 -23.99
N CYS A 106 13.60 -0.81 -23.08
CA CYS A 106 13.62 0.65 -23.00
C CYS A 106 14.79 1.11 -22.13
N GLU A 107 15.17 2.38 -22.27
CA GLU A 107 16.26 2.99 -21.52
C GLU A 107 15.76 3.87 -20.36
N THR A 108 14.54 4.43 -20.48
CA THR A 108 14.02 5.41 -19.52
C THR A 108 12.52 5.24 -19.31
N VAL A 109 12.11 5.05 -18.05
CA VAL A 109 10.71 4.90 -17.64
C VAL A 109 10.42 5.85 -16.48
N VAL A 110 9.30 6.57 -16.56
CA VAL A 110 8.74 7.23 -15.38
C VAL A 110 7.53 6.43 -14.89
N VAL A 111 7.51 6.13 -13.58
CA VAL A 111 6.34 5.60 -12.88
C VAL A 111 5.76 6.74 -12.04
N VAL A 112 4.49 7.07 -12.26
CA VAL A 112 3.84 8.21 -11.62
C VAL A 112 2.44 7.87 -11.15
N GLY A 113 2.01 8.46 -10.05
CA GLY A 113 0.64 8.44 -9.57
C GLY A 113 0.24 9.80 -9.03
N GLY A 114 -1.05 10.08 -9.02
CA GLY A 114 -1.59 11.36 -8.53
C GLY A 114 -3.04 11.26 -8.11
N GLU A 115 -3.37 11.99 -7.05
CA GLU A 115 -4.73 12.20 -6.53
C GLU A 115 -4.98 13.69 -6.34
N ALA A 116 -6.19 14.12 -6.68
CA ALA A 116 -6.65 15.51 -6.54
C ALA A 116 -8.00 15.57 -5.80
N ARG A 117 -8.16 14.76 -4.73
CA ARG A 117 -9.46 14.60 -4.06
C ARG A 117 -9.86 15.77 -3.19
N ALA A 118 -8.92 16.45 -2.56
CA ALA A 118 -9.22 17.66 -1.80
C ALA A 118 -9.64 18.77 -2.73
N TRP A 119 -8.92 18.96 -3.84
CA TRP A 119 -9.24 19.92 -4.89
C TRP A 119 -10.61 19.66 -5.54
N ALA A 120 -10.91 18.40 -5.90
CA ALA A 120 -12.20 18.01 -6.46
C ALA A 120 -13.37 18.27 -5.49
N ARG A 121 -13.18 18.02 -4.18
CA ARG A 121 -14.16 18.34 -3.14
C ARG A 121 -14.39 19.84 -2.96
N ALA A 122 -13.39 20.66 -3.28
CA ALA A 122 -13.51 22.11 -3.28
C ALA A 122 -14.15 22.67 -4.58
N GLY A 123 -14.65 21.82 -5.46
CA GLY A 123 -15.31 22.19 -6.71
C GLY A 123 -14.39 22.19 -7.93
N GLY A 124 -13.18 21.67 -7.81
CA GLY A 124 -12.28 21.49 -8.95
C GLY A 124 -12.83 20.42 -9.93
N VAL A 125 -12.61 20.63 -11.21
CA VAL A 125 -13.06 19.75 -12.30
C VAL A 125 -11.84 19.31 -13.11
N GLU A 126 -11.63 17.99 -13.23
CA GLU A 126 -10.60 17.46 -14.12
C GLU A 126 -10.83 17.94 -15.55
N PRO A 127 -9.78 18.31 -16.29
CA PRO A 127 -9.93 18.74 -17.67
C PRO A 127 -10.45 17.58 -18.53
N ASP A 128 -11.17 17.94 -19.60
CA ASP A 128 -11.56 16.96 -20.62
C ASP A 128 -10.31 16.32 -21.22
N GLU A 129 -10.33 15.00 -21.32
CA GLU A 129 -9.25 14.21 -21.86
C GLU A 129 -9.67 13.61 -23.21
N GLU A 130 -8.71 13.48 -24.12
CA GLU A 130 -8.93 12.71 -25.35
C GLU A 130 -9.32 11.26 -24.99
N SER A 131 -10.35 10.72 -25.63
CA SER A 131 -10.86 9.37 -25.37
C SER A 131 -9.95 8.24 -25.91
N THR A 132 -8.71 8.54 -26.27
CA THR A 132 -7.74 7.55 -26.75
C THR A 132 -7.28 6.66 -25.60
N PRO A 133 -7.41 5.34 -25.70
CA PRO A 133 -6.93 4.45 -24.63
C PRO A 133 -5.39 4.49 -24.52
N PRO A 134 -4.83 4.09 -23.37
CA PRO A 134 -3.39 3.91 -23.24
C PRO A 134 -2.89 2.80 -24.15
N ASP A 135 -1.59 2.85 -24.52
CA ASP A 135 -0.98 1.85 -25.38
C ASP A 135 -0.93 0.45 -24.72
N GLU A 136 -0.96 0.43 -23.38
CA GLU A 136 -0.99 -0.80 -22.59
C GLU A 136 -1.79 -0.59 -21.30
N VAL A 137 -2.57 -1.61 -20.90
CA VAL A 137 -3.26 -1.67 -19.61
C VAL A 137 -2.84 -2.95 -18.89
N ILE A 138 -2.26 -2.77 -17.70
CA ILE A 138 -2.00 -3.87 -16.78
C ILE A 138 -3.24 -4.02 -15.90
N ALA A 139 -4.02 -5.06 -16.22
CA ALA A 139 -5.31 -5.31 -15.57
C ALA A 139 -5.15 -5.94 -14.18
N ARG A 140 -6.06 -5.62 -13.28
CA ARG A 140 -6.12 -6.28 -11.98
C ARG A 140 -6.52 -7.75 -12.12
N PRO A 141 -6.07 -8.63 -11.19
CA PRO A 141 -6.57 -9.99 -11.14
C PRO A 141 -8.09 -10.05 -10.95
N PRO A 142 -8.81 -10.97 -11.63
CA PRO A 142 -10.27 -11.09 -11.54
C PRO A 142 -10.76 -11.39 -10.12
N ASP A 143 -10.10 -12.29 -9.38
CA ASP A 143 -10.48 -12.76 -8.04
C ASP A 143 -9.81 -11.97 -6.92
N PHE A 144 -9.96 -10.66 -6.98
CA PHE A 144 -9.40 -9.74 -5.99
C PHE A 144 -10.11 -9.81 -4.62
N VAL A 145 -11.41 -10.16 -4.60
CA VAL A 145 -12.27 -10.24 -3.42
C VAL A 145 -13.19 -11.46 -3.55
N ALA A 146 -13.40 -12.21 -2.48
CA ALA A 146 -14.32 -13.35 -2.49
C ALA A 146 -15.78 -12.91 -2.77
N ALA A 147 -16.53 -13.74 -3.49
CA ALA A 147 -17.93 -13.45 -3.81
C ALA A 147 -18.74 -13.18 -2.54
N ILE A 148 -18.61 -14.04 -1.53
CA ILE A 148 -19.31 -13.89 -0.26
C ILE A 148 -18.97 -12.60 0.49
N GLU A 149 -17.74 -12.09 0.41
CA GLU A 149 -17.34 -10.80 0.99
C GLU A 149 -18.08 -9.63 0.32
N ARG A 150 -18.29 -9.76 -1.01
CA ARG A 150 -19.03 -8.76 -1.80
C ARG A 150 -20.52 -8.81 -1.51
N GLU A 151 -21.10 -10.00 -1.48
CA GLU A 151 -22.52 -10.23 -1.20
C GLU A 151 -22.87 -9.78 0.23
N ALA A 152 -22.01 -10.02 1.20
CA ALA A 152 -22.15 -9.53 2.58
C ALA A 152 -21.86 -8.02 2.72
N GLY A 153 -21.52 -7.29 1.63
CA GLY A 153 -21.25 -5.86 1.68
C GLY A 153 -20.02 -5.47 2.53
N MET A 154 -18.99 -6.33 2.57
CA MET A 154 -17.80 -6.15 3.42
C MET A 154 -16.60 -5.58 2.66
N VAL A 155 -16.73 -5.32 1.37
CA VAL A 155 -15.60 -4.87 0.51
C VAL A 155 -15.36 -3.38 0.65
N TRP A 156 -16.42 -2.61 0.78
CA TRP A 156 -16.36 -1.14 0.86
C TRP A 156 -17.20 -0.61 2.02
N PRO A 157 -16.63 0.28 2.85
CA PRO A 157 -15.24 0.78 2.82
C PRO A 157 -14.24 -0.28 3.36
N PRO A 158 -12.97 -0.25 2.90
CA PRO A 158 -11.94 -1.23 3.27
C PRO A 158 -11.68 -1.36 4.79
N VAL A 159 -12.00 -0.34 5.55
CA VAL A 159 -11.86 -0.32 7.01
C VAL A 159 -12.56 -1.52 7.69
N VAL A 160 -13.64 -2.03 7.12
CA VAL A 160 -14.37 -3.19 7.66
C VAL A 160 -13.48 -4.43 7.67
N GLN A 161 -12.81 -4.74 6.57
CA GLN A 161 -11.93 -5.90 6.49
C GLN A 161 -10.67 -5.73 7.35
N TYR A 162 -10.09 -4.52 7.38
CA TYR A 162 -8.94 -4.27 8.26
C TYR A 162 -9.31 -4.35 9.75
N ALA A 163 -10.50 -3.94 10.13
CA ALA A 163 -10.99 -4.08 11.49
C ALA A 163 -11.22 -5.56 11.89
N LEU A 164 -11.66 -6.40 10.95
CA LEU A 164 -11.71 -7.85 11.16
C LEU A 164 -10.32 -8.45 11.40
N ILE A 165 -9.31 -8.03 10.62
CA ILE A 165 -7.91 -8.43 10.83
C ILE A 165 -7.42 -7.96 12.20
N GLU A 166 -7.70 -6.71 12.57
CA GLU A 166 -7.26 -6.12 13.83
C GLU A 166 -7.83 -6.85 15.05
N ASN A 167 -9.14 -7.15 15.04
CA ASN A 167 -9.78 -7.87 16.13
C ASN A 167 -9.29 -9.33 16.22
N ALA A 168 -9.05 -9.99 15.09
CA ALA A 168 -8.42 -11.31 15.06
C ALA A 168 -6.99 -11.27 15.62
N LEU A 169 -6.23 -10.19 15.33
CA LEU A 169 -4.87 -9.98 15.85
C LEU A 169 -4.87 -9.78 17.37
N ALA A 170 -5.80 -8.97 17.90
CA ALA A 170 -5.97 -8.75 19.33
C ALA A 170 -6.30 -10.06 20.06
N ALA A 171 -7.26 -10.82 19.54
CA ALA A 171 -7.67 -12.12 20.09
C ALA A 171 -6.53 -13.13 20.08
N ALA A 172 -5.79 -13.26 18.97
CA ALA A 172 -4.66 -14.18 18.87
C ALA A 172 -3.51 -13.84 19.83
N ARG A 173 -3.43 -12.60 20.32
CA ARG A 173 -2.46 -12.13 21.31
C ARG A 173 -2.99 -12.17 22.74
N GLY A 174 -4.25 -12.54 22.94
CA GLY A 174 -4.90 -12.54 24.27
C GLY A 174 -5.03 -11.15 24.88
N LEU A 175 -5.09 -10.09 24.07
CA LEU A 175 -5.21 -8.72 24.55
C LEU A 175 -6.66 -8.36 24.85
N THR A 176 -6.87 -7.62 25.94
CA THR A 176 -8.15 -6.93 26.15
C THR A 176 -8.35 -5.83 25.11
N THR A 177 -9.59 -5.51 24.82
CA THR A 177 -9.94 -4.40 23.93
C THR A 177 -9.26 -3.10 24.30
N ALA A 178 -9.23 -2.74 25.59
CA ALA A 178 -8.60 -1.52 26.08
C ALA A 178 -7.08 -1.53 25.79
N ALA A 179 -6.37 -2.57 26.23
CA ALA A 179 -4.93 -2.69 26.02
C ALA A 179 -4.55 -2.65 24.51
N HIS A 180 -5.39 -3.28 23.66
CA HIS A 180 -5.14 -3.27 22.23
C HIS A 180 -5.36 -1.88 21.61
N ARG A 181 -6.43 -1.17 21.99
CA ARG A 181 -6.69 0.20 21.53
C ARG A 181 -5.57 1.16 21.94
N ASP A 182 -5.07 1.05 23.17
CA ASP A 182 -3.94 1.85 23.67
C ASP A 182 -2.66 1.57 22.86
N GLU A 183 -2.41 0.30 22.52
CA GLU A 183 -1.24 -0.08 21.72
C GLU A 183 -1.29 0.50 20.30
N ILE A 184 -2.43 0.38 19.61
CA ILE A 184 -2.55 0.92 18.24
C ILE A 184 -2.52 2.45 18.21
N ALA A 185 -3.14 3.11 19.19
CA ALA A 185 -3.09 4.56 19.31
C ALA A 185 -1.66 5.06 19.62
N SER A 186 -0.94 4.36 20.49
CA SER A 186 0.47 4.66 20.81
C SER A 186 1.38 4.49 19.59
N LEU A 187 1.16 3.46 18.76
CA LEU A 187 1.88 3.30 17.50
C LEU A 187 1.62 4.48 16.57
N TRP A 188 0.35 4.89 16.43
CA TRP A 188 -0.04 5.98 15.55
C TRP A 188 0.47 7.34 16.04
N ALA A 189 0.48 7.58 17.35
CA ALA A 189 1.09 8.79 17.92
C ALA A 189 2.59 8.90 17.57
N ARG A 190 3.33 7.78 17.60
CA ARG A 190 4.73 7.77 17.13
C ARG A 190 4.85 8.01 15.62
N CYS A 191 3.91 7.51 14.81
CA CYS A 191 3.86 7.85 13.38
C CYS A 191 3.59 9.34 13.17
N ASN A 192 2.68 9.94 13.94
CA ASN A 192 2.43 11.38 13.91
C ASN A 192 3.69 12.18 14.24
N GLU A 193 4.46 11.76 15.25
CA GLU A 193 5.73 12.42 15.59
C GLU A 193 6.73 12.43 14.41
N VAL A 194 6.81 11.32 13.66
CA VAL A 194 7.62 11.28 12.41
C VAL A 194 7.04 12.23 11.36
N ALA A 195 5.72 12.24 11.16
CA ALA A 195 5.07 13.12 10.19
C ALA A 195 5.31 14.60 10.46
N ARG A 196 5.41 15.02 11.72
CA ARG A 196 5.72 16.40 12.12
C ARG A 196 7.07 16.90 11.61
N SER A 197 8.02 16.00 11.42
CA SER A 197 9.33 16.32 10.86
C SER A 197 9.40 16.16 9.32
N ASN A 198 8.33 15.68 8.69
CA ASN A 198 8.25 15.50 7.25
C ASN A 198 7.58 16.72 6.59
N PRO A 199 8.32 17.57 5.84
CA PRO A 199 7.76 18.78 5.22
C PRO A 199 6.69 18.47 4.14
N ALA A 200 6.62 17.23 3.64
CA ALA A 200 5.63 16.78 2.66
C ALA A 200 4.39 16.15 3.31
N ALA A 201 4.32 16.08 4.64
CA ALA A 201 3.17 15.50 5.34
C ALA A 201 1.93 16.39 5.19
N ALA A 202 0.80 15.76 4.81
CA ALA A 202 -0.46 16.48 4.63
C ALA A 202 -1.11 16.90 5.96
N PHE A 203 -0.86 16.14 7.05
CA PHE A 203 -1.49 16.35 8.37
C PHE A 203 -0.44 16.31 9.50
N PRO A 204 0.50 17.28 9.56
CA PRO A 204 1.60 17.28 10.51
C PRO A 204 1.23 17.84 11.91
N ALA A 205 -0.03 18.22 12.12
CA ALA A 205 -0.45 18.73 13.44
C ALA A 205 -0.19 17.69 14.54
N PRO A 206 0.33 18.09 15.71
CA PRO A 206 0.60 17.17 16.81
C PRO A 206 -0.69 16.51 17.30
N MET A 207 -0.63 15.19 17.53
CA MET A 207 -1.75 14.40 17.99
C MET A 207 -1.28 13.35 19.00
N SER A 208 -1.85 13.37 20.18
CA SER A 208 -1.54 12.40 21.25
C SER A 208 -2.21 11.04 21.00
N ALA A 209 -1.72 10.02 21.68
CA ALA A 209 -2.35 8.70 21.66
C ALA A 209 -3.81 8.74 22.14
N ASP A 210 -4.10 9.56 23.16
CA ASP A 210 -5.44 9.74 23.71
C ASP A 210 -6.42 10.36 22.69
N GLU A 211 -5.97 11.39 21.94
CA GLU A 211 -6.77 12.01 20.88
C GLU A 211 -7.05 11.03 19.73
N ILE A 212 -6.10 10.15 19.41
CA ILE A 212 -6.27 9.10 18.40
C ILE A 212 -7.22 7.99 18.89
N ALA A 213 -7.08 7.57 20.15
CA ALA A 213 -7.91 6.53 20.75
C ALA A 213 -9.36 6.98 20.99
N THR A 214 -9.57 8.26 21.32
CA THR A 214 -10.87 8.77 21.77
C THR A 214 -11.75 9.20 20.58
N PRO A 215 -12.93 8.61 20.39
CA PRO A 215 -13.89 9.08 19.40
C PRO A 215 -14.37 10.50 19.70
N GLY A 216 -14.53 11.32 18.66
CA GLY A 216 -15.02 12.68 18.75
C GLY A 216 -15.40 13.24 17.38
N ALA A 217 -15.91 14.48 17.33
CA ALA A 217 -16.39 15.12 16.10
C ALA A 217 -15.35 15.13 14.96
N HIS A 218 -14.06 15.28 15.28
CA HIS A 218 -12.97 15.24 14.32
C HIS A 218 -12.29 13.87 14.21
N ASN A 219 -12.68 12.91 15.06
CA ASN A 219 -12.14 11.56 15.11
C ASN A 219 -13.28 10.53 15.25
N ARG A 220 -14.30 10.61 14.39
CA ARG A 220 -15.47 9.72 14.47
C ARG A 220 -15.07 8.25 14.35
N PRO A 221 -15.79 7.32 15.01
CA PRO A 221 -15.59 5.90 14.83
C PRO A 221 -15.95 5.49 13.40
N LEU A 222 -15.23 4.51 12.84
CA LEU A 222 -15.44 3.99 11.48
C LEU A 222 -15.92 2.53 11.51
N ALA A 223 -15.05 1.67 12.01
CA ALA A 223 -15.32 0.25 12.24
C ALA A 223 -14.46 -0.20 13.42
N PHE A 224 -15.10 -0.77 14.45
CA PHE A 224 -14.43 -1.17 15.68
C PHE A 224 -13.21 -2.08 15.43
N PRO A 225 -11.98 -1.74 15.95
CA PRO A 225 -11.70 -0.73 16.96
C PRO A 225 -11.27 0.65 16.42
N TYR A 226 -11.42 0.93 15.13
CA TYR A 226 -10.85 2.07 14.44
C TYR A 226 -11.72 3.34 14.49
N ASN A 227 -11.08 4.45 14.78
CA ASN A 227 -11.56 5.80 14.54
C ASN A 227 -10.94 6.37 13.24
N ARG A 228 -11.35 7.55 12.81
CA ARG A 228 -10.87 8.21 11.60
C ARG A 228 -9.34 8.27 11.50
N TRP A 229 -8.65 8.64 12.58
CA TRP A 229 -7.21 8.81 12.54
C TRP A 229 -6.40 7.49 12.55
N HIS A 230 -7.06 6.35 12.74
CA HIS A 230 -6.43 5.05 12.50
C HIS A 230 -6.38 4.68 11.02
N ALA A 231 -7.17 5.32 10.17
CA ALA A 231 -7.26 5.04 8.75
C ALA A 231 -6.36 5.96 7.91
N SER A 232 -5.94 5.49 6.76
CA SER A 232 -5.32 6.30 5.73
C SER A 232 -6.19 7.51 5.37
N GLN A 233 -5.61 8.71 5.34
CA GLN A 233 -6.30 9.94 4.97
C GLN A 233 -6.14 10.20 3.47
N TRP A 234 -7.10 9.78 2.69
CA TRP A 234 -7.05 9.77 1.22
C TRP A 234 -7.63 11.02 0.54
N THR A 235 -8.16 11.97 1.32
CA THR A 235 -8.63 13.26 0.80
C THR A 235 -7.43 14.22 0.79
N VAL A 236 -6.57 14.04 -0.19
CA VAL A 236 -5.34 14.79 -0.40
C VAL A 236 -5.21 15.17 -1.89
N ASP A 237 -4.36 16.16 -2.16
CA ASP A 237 -3.89 16.54 -3.49
C ASP A 237 -2.40 16.24 -3.52
N GLN A 238 -2.04 15.05 -3.94
CA GLN A 238 -0.65 14.58 -3.95
C GLN A 238 -0.36 13.80 -5.23
N ALA A 239 0.79 14.04 -5.83
CA ALA A 239 1.33 13.22 -6.90
C ALA A 239 2.80 12.94 -6.66
N THR A 240 3.25 11.78 -7.10
CA THR A 240 4.65 11.37 -6.96
C THR A 240 5.11 10.64 -8.20
N ALA A 241 6.32 10.94 -8.65
CA ALA A 241 6.97 10.31 -9.78
C ALA A 241 8.34 9.75 -9.38
N VAL A 242 8.67 8.58 -9.92
CA VAL A 242 10.01 7.99 -9.85
C VAL A 242 10.54 7.76 -11.25
N LEU A 243 11.77 8.17 -11.50
CA LEU A 243 12.44 8.09 -12.80
C LEU A 243 13.49 6.99 -12.74
N VAL A 244 13.24 5.93 -13.52
CA VAL A 244 14.10 4.75 -13.65
C VAL A 244 14.75 4.79 -15.03
N CYS A 245 16.05 4.54 -15.10
CA CYS A 245 16.75 4.38 -16.37
C CYS A 245 17.88 3.35 -16.26
N SER A 246 18.50 3.00 -17.40
CA SER A 246 19.73 2.24 -17.42
C SER A 246 20.93 3.07 -16.92
N ALA A 247 21.92 2.43 -16.32
CA ALA A 247 23.14 3.09 -15.89
C ALA A 247 23.89 3.78 -17.05
N GLY A 248 23.87 3.14 -18.24
CA GLY A 248 24.40 3.71 -19.48
C GLY A 248 23.69 5.02 -19.84
N ARG A 249 22.36 5.01 -19.83
CA ARG A 249 21.54 6.18 -20.15
C ARG A 249 21.72 7.31 -19.13
N ALA A 250 21.83 6.97 -17.83
CA ALA A 250 22.11 7.97 -16.80
C ALA A 250 23.46 8.67 -17.03
N THR A 251 24.49 7.90 -17.39
CA THR A 251 25.82 8.41 -17.72
C THR A 251 25.76 9.35 -18.93
N GLU A 252 25.12 8.93 -20.03
CA GLU A 252 24.94 9.75 -21.23
C GLU A 252 24.16 11.05 -20.96
N ALA A 253 23.14 10.97 -20.12
CA ALA A 253 22.35 12.14 -19.75
C ALA A 253 23.07 13.08 -18.77
N GLY A 254 24.20 12.64 -18.19
CA GLY A 254 24.99 13.41 -17.24
C GLY A 254 24.37 13.44 -15.83
N VAL A 255 23.63 12.39 -15.44
CA VAL A 255 23.09 12.28 -14.08
C VAL A 255 24.25 12.07 -13.08
N PRO A 256 24.41 12.92 -12.06
CA PRO A 256 25.44 12.73 -11.05
C PRO A 256 25.32 11.38 -10.33
N ALA A 257 26.44 10.71 -10.08
CA ALA A 257 26.43 9.38 -9.46
C ALA A 257 25.84 9.36 -8.03
N ASP A 258 25.93 10.48 -7.31
CA ASP A 258 25.33 10.64 -5.98
C ASP A 258 23.78 10.70 -5.99
N ARG A 259 23.18 10.78 -7.18
CA ARG A 259 21.73 10.69 -7.37
C ARG A 259 21.25 9.26 -7.60
N TRP A 260 22.15 8.32 -7.89
CA TRP A 260 21.78 6.96 -8.24
C TRP A 260 21.36 6.16 -7.01
N LEU A 261 20.25 5.46 -7.15
CA LEU A 261 19.83 4.45 -6.18
C LEU A 261 19.65 3.12 -6.90
N PHE A 262 20.16 2.08 -6.27
CA PHE A 262 20.19 0.74 -6.82
C PHE A 262 19.15 -0.14 -6.14
N PRO A 263 18.28 -0.82 -6.89
CA PRO A 263 17.45 -1.87 -6.35
C PRO A 263 18.32 -3.13 -6.13
N HIS A 264 18.20 -3.75 -4.96
CA HIS A 264 18.79 -5.05 -4.64
C HIS A 264 17.76 -6.16 -4.76
N VAL A 265 16.56 -5.88 -4.24
CA VAL A 265 15.41 -6.79 -4.25
C VAL A 265 14.17 -6.00 -4.62
N ALA A 266 13.34 -6.57 -5.48
CA ALA A 266 12.06 -6.00 -5.87
C ALA A 266 11.04 -7.14 -6.13
N LEU A 267 10.28 -7.50 -5.10
CA LEU A 267 9.37 -8.65 -5.09
C LEU A 267 7.93 -8.20 -4.95
N HIS A 268 7.03 -8.91 -5.62
CA HIS A 268 5.59 -8.74 -5.46
C HIS A 268 4.86 -10.06 -5.65
N SER A 269 3.57 -10.08 -5.33
CA SER A 269 2.64 -11.14 -5.71
C SER A 269 1.56 -10.57 -6.62
N SER A 270 1.40 -11.16 -7.80
CA SER A 270 0.27 -10.91 -8.69
C SER A 270 -0.99 -11.66 -8.26
N GLN A 271 -0.84 -12.72 -7.43
CA GLN A 271 -1.95 -13.54 -6.94
C GLN A 271 -2.43 -13.06 -5.57
N ALA A 272 -3.74 -13.15 -5.35
CA ALA A 272 -4.39 -12.72 -4.12
C ALA A 272 -4.97 -13.90 -3.35
N VAL A 273 -4.79 -13.89 -2.02
CA VAL A 273 -5.61 -14.70 -1.11
C VAL A 273 -6.56 -13.76 -0.37
N THR A 274 -7.87 -13.90 -0.62
CA THR A 274 -8.91 -13.04 -0.02
C THR A 274 -8.96 -13.20 1.50
N LEU A 275 -9.52 -12.22 2.22
CA LEU A 275 -9.56 -12.25 3.68
C LEU A 275 -10.27 -13.51 4.19
N THR A 276 -11.47 -13.80 3.68
CA THR A 276 -12.28 -14.93 4.12
C THR A 276 -11.59 -16.27 3.86
N ALA A 277 -10.76 -16.37 2.82
CA ALA A 277 -10.02 -17.60 2.52
C ALA A 277 -8.82 -17.86 3.47
N ARG A 278 -8.34 -16.87 4.21
CA ARG A 278 -7.21 -17.05 5.13
C ARG A 278 -7.66 -17.72 6.42
N ARG A 279 -7.15 -18.91 6.73
CA ARG A 279 -7.51 -19.62 7.97
C ARG A 279 -7.18 -18.79 9.21
N ARG A 280 -6.01 -18.16 9.24
CA ARG A 280 -5.61 -17.19 10.27
C ARG A 280 -5.75 -15.77 9.74
N LEU A 281 -6.86 -15.10 10.07
CA LEU A 281 -7.17 -13.75 9.56
C LEU A 281 -6.09 -12.71 9.92
N HIS A 282 -5.39 -12.90 11.05
CA HIS A 282 -4.36 -12.01 11.58
C HIS A 282 -2.94 -12.31 11.07
N ALA A 283 -2.78 -13.27 10.14
CA ALA A 283 -1.50 -13.65 9.56
C ALA A 283 -1.45 -13.34 8.06
N TRP A 284 -0.25 -13.13 7.56
CA TRP A 284 -0.02 -12.91 6.14
C TRP A 284 1.21 -13.68 5.62
N PRO A 285 1.12 -15.02 5.52
CA PRO A 285 2.26 -15.88 5.14
C PRO A 285 2.87 -15.52 3.78
N GLY A 286 2.09 -14.94 2.86
CA GLY A 286 2.62 -14.42 1.60
C GLY A 286 3.68 -13.32 1.81
N MET A 287 3.52 -12.45 2.81
CA MET A 287 4.56 -11.46 3.15
C MET A 287 5.79 -12.14 3.76
N THR A 288 5.61 -13.19 4.57
CA THR A 288 6.72 -14.00 5.10
C THR A 288 7.52 -14.64 3.97
N ALA A 289 6.86 -15.19 2.95
CA ALA A 289 7.52 -15.79 1.79
C ALA A 289 8.38 -14.77 1.02
N LEU A 290 7.86 -13.54 0.81
CA LEU A 290 8.65 -12.46 0.21
C LEU A 290 9.84 -12.07 1.09
N GLY A 291 9.63 -11.95 2.40
CA GLY A 291 10.68 -11.62 3.37
C GLY A 291 11.81 -12.64 3.35
N GLN A 292 11.48 -13.94 3.41
CA GLN A 292 12.44 -15.03 3.35
C GLN A 292 13.24 -15.05 2.04
N ALA A 293 12.59 -14.83 0.91
CA ALA A 293 13.25 -14.72 -0.39
C ALA A 293 14.23 -13.53 -0.44
N ALA A 294 13.82 -12.38 0.12
CA ALA A 294 14.67 -11.19 0.21
C ALA A 294 15.87 -11.44 1.12
N GLU A 295 15.68 -12.00 2.33
CA GLU A 295 16.74 -12.31 3.29
C GLU A 295 17.74 -13.32 2.74
N ALA A 296 17.26 -14.38 2.08
CA ALA A 296 18.11 -15.39 1.43
C ALA A 296 18.99 -14.75 0.34
N HIS A 297 18.42 -13.85 -0.46
CA HIS A 297 19.16 -13.15 -1.51
C HIS A 297 20.16 -12.15 -0.95
N LEU A 298 19.75 -11.34 0.03
CA LEU A 298 20.61 -10.31 0.65
C LEU A 298 21.69 -10.93 1.54
N GLY A 299 21.46 -12.12 2.10
CA GLY A 299 22.32 -12.76 3.08
C GLY A 299 22.32 -12.06 4.45
N LEU A 300 21.25 -11.30 4.74
CA LEU A 300 21.05 -10.65 6.02
C LEU A 300 19.54 -10.61 6.34
N PRO A 301 19.16 -10.61 7.63
CA PRO A 301 17.76 -10.52 8.03
C PRO A 301 17.22 -9.10 7.84
N LEU A 302 15.94 -8.99 7.42
CA LEU A 302 15.30 -7.69 7.18
C LEU A 302 15.20 -6.82 8.44
N ARG A 303 15.21 -7.41 9.64
CA ARG A 303 15.27 -6.64 10.90
C ARG A 303 16.54 -5.79 11.06
N ASP A 304 17.60 -6.10 10.30
CA ASP A 304 18.85 -5.36 10.31
C ASP A 304 18.85 -4.20 9.28
N VAL A 305 17.83 -4.12 8.43
CA VAL A 305 17.60 -2.98 7.53
C VAL A 305 17.08 -1.80 8.35
N ARG A 306 17.93 -0.79 8.53
CA ARG A 306 17.67 0.33 9.47
C ARG A 306 16.62 1.33 8.98
N LEU A 307 16.51 1.53 7.67
CA LEU A 307 15.53 2.42 7.06
C LEU A 307 14.37 1.59 6.53
N ALA A 308 13.21 1.71 7.14
CA ALA A 308 12.03 0.96 6.72
C ALA A 308 10.80 1.87 6.63
N GLU A 309 10.13 1.80 5.50
CA GLU A 309 8.79 2.33 5.32
C GLU A 309 7.84 1.17 5.10
N VAL A 310 7.10 0.81 6.12
CA VAL A 310 6.08 -0.23 6.06
C VAL A 310 4.74 0.38 5.68
N TYR A 311 4.07 -0.22 4.68
CA TYR A 311 2.79 0.28 4.18
C TYR A 311 1.74 0.36 5.29
N SER A 312 1.21 1.54 5.56
CA SER A 312 0.56 1.91 6.82
C SER A 312 -0.89 2.40 6.65
N CYS A 313 -1.67 1.74 5.79
CA CYS A 313 -3.06 2.11 5.58
C CYS A 313 -3.93 1.97 6.85
N PHE A 314 -3.60 1.01 7.73
CA PHE A 314 -4.24 0.74 9.03
C PHE A 314 -3.22 0.15 10.01
N PRO A 315 -3.47 0.22 11.36
CA PRO A 315 -2.58 -0.38 12.36
C PRO A 315 -2.33 -1.87 12.14
N ALA A 316 -3.38 -2.66 11.83
CA ALA A 316 -3.23 -4.08 11.51
C ALA A 316 -2.24 -4.31 10.37
N ALA A 317 -2.26 -3.47 9.32
CA ALA A 317 -1.32 -3.62 8.20
C ALA A 317 0.14 -3.51 8.67
N VAL A 318 0.45 -2.53 9.51
CA VAL A 318 1.80 -2.34 10.06
C VAL A 318 2.19 -3.51 10.96
N ARG A 319 1.35 -3.88 11.92
CA ARG A 319 1.64 -4.93 12.90
C ARG A 319 1.81 -6.31 12.27
N VAL A 320 0.96 -6.63 11.29
CA VAL A 320 1.07 -7.89 10.57
C VAL A 320 2.39 -7.94 9.79
N GLN A 321 2.72 -6.89 9.02
CA GLN A 321 3.99 -6.84 8.28
C GLN A 321 5.21 -6.90 9.20
N GLN A 322 5.21 -6.18 10.33
CA GLN A 322 6.30 -6.27 11.31
C GLN A 322 6.53 -7.71 11.78
N ARG A 323 5.46 -8.44 12.09
CA ARG A 323 5.54 -9.84 12.54
C ARG A 323 6.02 -10.77 11.43
N GLU A 324 5.45 -10.66 10.25
CA GLU A 324 5.79 -11.54 9.11
C GLU A 324 7.22 -11.33 8.58
N LEU A 325 7.74 -10.10 8.70
CA LEU A 325 9.11 -9.75 8.29
C LEU A 325 10.12 -9.75 9.44
N GLY A 326 9.73 -10.16 10.66
CA GLY A 326 10.60 -10.17 11.81
C GLY A 326 11.08 -8.79 12.27
N LEU A 327 10.40 -7.70 11.87
CA LEU A 327 10.77 -6.35 12.26
C LEU A 327 10.40 -6.06 13.72
N PRO A 328 11.18 -5.22 14.44
CA PRO A 328 10.92 -4.92 15.85
C PRO A 328 9.52 -4.33 16.09
N LEU A 329 8.71 -4.98 16.92
CA LEU A 329 7.35 -4.52 17.24
C LEU A 329 7.33 -3.21 18.05
N ALA A 330 8.35 -2.95 18.84
CA ALA A 330 8.51 -1.69 19.57
C ALA A 330 8.89 -0.52 18.64
N GLY A 331 9.42 -0.81 17.44
CA GLY A 331 9.81 0.17 16.46
C GLY A 331 8.63 0.87 15.79
N THR A 332 8.92 1.99 15.16
CA THR A 332 7.98 2.74 14.31
C THR A 332 8.52 2.71 12.89
N PRO A 333 8.13 1.71 12.07
CA PRO A 333 8.74 1.45 10.76
C PRO A 333 8.14 2.38 9.69
N THR A 334 8.34 3.68 9.86
CA THR A 334 7.96 4.72 8.90
C THR A 334 9.00 5.82 8.85
N LEU A 335 9.25 6.31 7.66
CA LEU A 335 10.10 7.48 7.35
C LEU A 335 9.24 8.70 7.02
N THR A 336 8.01 8.45 6.55
CA THR A 336 7.06 9.50 6.14
C THR A 336 6.16 9.99 7.27
N GLY A 337 5.92 9.14 8.28
CA GLY A 337 4.90 9.32 9.31
C GLY A 337 3.60 8.55 9.05
N GLY A 338 3.57 7.74 7.99
CA GLY A 338 2.46 6.85 7.65
C GLY A 338 1.27 7.55 7.00
N MET A 339 0.40 6.76 6.40
CA MET A 339 -0.69 7.22 5.53
C MET A 339 -1.79 8.00 6.25
N ALA A 340 -1.87 7.91 7.57
CA ALA A 340 -2.81 8.71 8.36
C ALA A 340 -2.35 10.17 8.46
N PHE A 341 -1.07 10.45 8.47
CA PHE A 341 -0.51 11.78 8.72
C PHE A 341 0.28 12.34 7.54
N ALA A 342 1.09 11.54 6.86
CA ALA A 342 1.77 11.96 5.64
C ALA A 342 0.82 12.21 4.46
N GLY A 343 -0.40 11.70 4.56
CA GLY A 343 -1.35 11.58 3.47
C GLY A 343 -1.31 10.17 2.89
N GLY A 344 -2.47 9.68 2.50
CA GLY A 344 -2.63 8.34 1.95
C GLY A 344 -3.25 8.41 0.57
N PRO A 345 -2.53 8.92 -0.44
CA PRO A 345 -3.02 8.96 -1.79
C PRO A 345 -3.34 7.54 -2.25
N PHE A 346 -4.50 7.35 -2.79
CA PHE A 346 -5.20 6.08 -2.92
C PHE A 346 -4.35 4.92 -3.48
N ASN A 347 -3.54 5.17 -4.52
CA ASN A 347 -2.80 4.11 -5.21
C ASN A 347 -1.35 4.47 -5.56
N HIS A 348 -0.67 5.39 -4.83
CA HIS A 348 0.74 5.68 -5.11
C HIS A 348 1.58 6.02 -3.86
N PHE A 349 1.14 5.64 -2.66
CA PHE A 349 1.90 5.89 -1.44
C PHE A 349 3.30 5.26 -1.43
N VAL A 350 3.51 4.13 -2.11
CA VAL A 350 4.82 3.51 -2.26
C VAL A 350 5.81 4.46 -2.96
N LEU A 351 5.37 5.18 -3.99
CA LEU A 351 6.23 6.18 -4.66
C LEU A 351 6.56 7.33 -3.70
N GLN A 352 5.61 7.78 -2.89
CA GLN A 352 5.82 8.80 -1.86
C GLN A 352 6.83 8.35 -0.80
N SER A 353 6.73 7.09 -0.38
CA SER A 353 7.69 6.46 0.53
C SER A 353 9.11 6.45 -0.04
N MET A 354 9.24 6.17 -1.33
CA MET A 354 10.53 6.15 -2.02
C MET A 354 11.19 7.53 -2.07
N VAL A 355 10.44 8.63 -2.17
CA VAL A 355 11.00 10.00 -2.10
C VAL A 355 11.73 10.23 -0.77
N THR A 356 11.08 9.88 0.33
CA THR A 356 11.67 10.04 1.67
C THR A 356 12.84 9.09 1.89
N LEU A 357 12.70 7.82 1.45
CA LEU A 357 13.78 6.84 1.53
C LEU A 357 15.00 7.27 0.74
N ALA A 358 14.82 7.75 -0.48
CA ALA A 358 15.91 8.20 -1.36
C ALA A 358 16.75 9.31 -0.71
N ALA A 359 16.10 10.28 -0.10
CA ALA A 359 16.80 11.36 0.61
C ALA A 359 17.68 10.82 1.75
N ARG A 360 17.19 9.81 2.48
CA ARG A 360 17.95 9.18 3.57
C ARG A 360 19.12 8.33 3.06
N LEU A 361 18.92 7.55 2.00
CA LEU A 361 19.97 6.71 1.42
C LEU A 361 21.07 7.53 0.77
N ARG A 362 20.75 8.68 0.14
CA ARG A 362 21.74 9.60 -0.41
C ARG A 362 22.54 10.32 0.67
N ALA A 363 21.92 10.59 1.82
CA ALA A 363 22.59 11.18 2.98
C ALA A 363 23.50 10.19 3.72
N ASP A 364 23.15 8.89 3.73
CA ASP A 364 23.95 7.77 4.29
C ASP A 364 24.04 6.62 3.27
N PRO A 365 25.03 6.68 2.35
CA PRO A 365 25.16 5.68 1.28
C PRO A 365 25.49 4.26 1.75
N SER A 366 25.86 4.06 3.00
CA SER A 366 26.19 2.74 3.56
C SER A 366 24.95 1.93 3.92
N GLY A 367 23.77 2.56 3.94
CA GLY A 367 22.53 1.96 4.41
C GLY A 367 21.77 1.18 3.34
N LEU A 368 20.94 0.23 3.81
CA LEU A 368 19.86 -0.36 3.05
C LEU A 368 18.52 0.24 3.49
N GLY A 369 17.59 0.33 2.56
CA GLY A 369 16.23 0.82 2.80
C GLY A 369 15.18 -0.14 2.29
N LEU A 370 14.22 -0.50 3.16
CA LEU A 370 13.08 -1.37 2.87
C LEU A 370 11.82 -0.52 2.64
N VAL A 371 11.12 -0.78 1.55
CA VAL A 371 9.75 -0.30 1.33
C VAL A 371 8.85 -1.49 1.11
N THR A 372 7.71 -1.53 1.80
CA THR A 372 6.71 -2.58 1.59
C THR A 372 5.48 -2.05 0.88
N THR A 373 4.72 -2.96 0.30
CA THR A 373 3.50 -2.66 -0.46
C THR A 373 2.38 -3.59 -0.03
N VAL A 374 1.20 -3.03 0.11
CA VAL A 374 -0.05 -3.78 0.27
C VAL A 374 -0.97 -3.49 -0.90
N SER A 375 -1.47 -4.53 -1.55
CA SER A 375 -2.57 -4.41 -2.50
C SER A 375 -3.74 -5.28 -2.02
N GLY A 376 -4.95 -4.72 -2.08
CA GLY A 376 -6.12 -5.29 -1.41
C GLY A 376 -6.01 -5.23 0.13
N MET A 377 -6.74 -6.08 0.82
CA MET A 377 -6.79 -6.14 2.29
C MET A 377 -5.79 -7.16 2.82
N LEU A 378 -4.50 -6.84 2.73
CA LEU A 378 -3.36 -7.75 2.93
C LEU A 378 -3.46 -8.99 2.01
N SER A 379 -3.91 -8.81 0.76
CA SER A 379 -4.13 -9.92 -0.16
C SER A 379 -2.92 -10.21 -1.03
N LYS A 380 -2.23 -9.16 -1.49
CA LYS A 380 -1.05 -9.25 -2.36
C LYS A 380 0.10 -8.45 -1.76
N PRO A 381 1.16 -9.12 -1.29
CA PRO A 381 2.34 -8.46 -0.75
C PRO A 381 3.26 -7.93 -1.85
N GLY A 382 4.04 -6.90 -1.47
CA GLY A 382 5.19 -6.45 -2.23
C GLY A 382 6.24 -5.88 -1.29
N LEU A 383 7.52 -5.99 -1.67
CA LEU A 383 8.62 -5.34 -0.98
C LEU A 383 9.76 -5.04 -1.94
N ALA A 384 10.52 -4.00 -1.62
CA ALA A 384 11.77 -3.69 -2.30
C ALA A 384 12.83 -3.24 -1.31
N VAL A 385 14.09 -3.59 -1.61
CA VAL A 385 15.27 -3.15 -0.86
C VAL A 385 16.19 -2.37 -1.78
N TRP A 386 16.55 -1.17 -1.34
CA TRP A 386 17.32 -0.17 -2.09
C TRP A 386 18.56 0.25 -1.35
N SER A 387 19.60 0.70 -2.08
CA SER A 387 20.76 1.39 -1.50
C SER A 387 21.34 2.41 -2.48
N ALA A 388 22.29 3.20 -2.02
CA ALA A 388 23.09 4.07 -2.87
C ALA A 388 24.32 3.36 -3.49
N SER A 389 24.54 2.08 -3.15
CA SER A 389 25.61 1.26 -3.72
C SER A 389 25.04 0.17 -4.62
N PRO A 390 25.70 -0.19 -5.73
CA PRO A 390 25.22 -1.24 -6.61
C PRO A 390 25.19 -2.60 -5.91
N PRO A 391 24.29 -3.51 -6.33
CA PRO A 391 24.33 -4.90 -5.90
C PRO A 391 25.64 -5.56 -6.35
N SER A 392 26.15 -6.50 -5.56
CA SER A 392 27.37 -7.23 -5.90
C SER A 392 27.14 -8.22 -7.05
N ALA A 393 28.20 -8.59 -7.75
CA ALA A 393 28.12 -9.49 -8.90
C ALA A 393 27.57 -10.89 -8.54
N ASP A 394 27.83 -11.36 -7.33
CA ASP A 394 27.35 -12.64 -6.79
C ASP A 394 25.89 -12.57 -6.30
N ARG A 395 25.38 -11.36 -6.08
CA ARG A 395 23.98 -11.07 -5.68
C ARG A 395 23.41 -9.93 -6.53
N PRO A 396 23.19 -10.17 -7.85
CA PRO A 396 22.63 -9.16 -8.74
C PRO A 396 21.19 -8.83 -8.34
N LEU A 397 20.64 -7.77 -8.91
CA LEU A 397 19.23 -7.41 -8.66
C LEU A 397 18.29 -8.61 -8.81
N LEU A 398 17.52 -8.88 -7.74
CA LEU A 398 16.42 -9.86 -7.75
C LEU A 398 15.10 -9.14 -8.01
N VAL A 399 14.49 -9.36 -9.17
CA VAL A 399 13.13 -8.90 -9.51
C VAL A 399 12.27 -10.11 -9.83
N ALA A 400 11.22 -10.35 -9.05
CA ALA A 400 10.35 -11.51 -9.26
C ALA A 400 8.89 -11.24 -8.86
N ASP A 401 7.99 -11.98 -9.53
CA ASP A 401 6.63 -12.23 -9.06
C ASP A 401 6.62 -13.58 -8.33
N LEU A 402 6.26 -13.57 -7.06
CA LEU A 402 6.17 -14.74 -6.19
C LEU A 402 4.71 -15.12 -5.89
N GLY A 403 3.81 -14.91 -6.87
CA GLY A 403 2.39 -15.20 -6.72
C GLY A 403 2.11 -16.64 -6.32
N VAL A 404 2.77 -17.61 -6.96
CA VAL A 404 2.62 -19.03 -6.66
C VAL A 404 3.08 -19.36 -5.23
N GLU A 405 4.24 -18.86 -4.85
CA GLU A 405 4.86 -19.09 -3.53
C GLU A 405 4.03 -18.46 -2.41
N THR A 406 3.48 -17.26 -2.64
CA THR A 406 2.65 -16.57 -1.65
C THR A 406 1.32 -17.27 -1.40
N VAL A 407 0.70 -17.81 -2.44
CA VAL A 407 -0.52 -18.62 -2.30
C VAL A 407 -0.20 -19.95 -1.61
N ALA A 408 0.86 -20.64 -2.04
CA ALA A 408 1.28 -21.91 -1.46
C ALA A 408 1.67 -21.81 0.03
N ALA A 409 2.25 -20.68 0.45
CA ALA A 409 2.59 -20.42 1.84
C ALA A 409 1.36 -20.17 2.73
N THR A 410 0.21 -19.81 2.14
CA THR A 410 -0.98 -19.43 2.91
C THR A 410 -1.86 -20.65 3.19
N ASP A 411 -2.10 -20.92 4.48
CA ASP A 411 -3.09 -21.90 4.91
C ASP A 411 -4.49 -21.35 4.59
N VAL A 412 -5.13 -21.94 3.57
CA VAL A 412 -6.42 -21.50 3.07
C VAL A 412 -7.57 -22.32 3.68
N ALA A 413 -8.63 -21.64 4.11
CA ALA A 413 -9.91 -22.25 4.42
C ALA A 413 -10.76 -22.30 3.14
N PRO A 414 -11.52 -23.38 2.90
CA PRO A 414 -12.47 -23.39 1.82
C PRO A 414 -13.57 -22.36 2.11
N VAL A 415 -13.89 -21.52 1.10
CA VAL A 415 -14.92 -20.48 1.23
C VAL A 415 -16.16 -20.89 0.48
N VAL A 416 -17.32 -20.64 1.07
CA VAL A 416 -18.62 -20.93 0.40
C VAL A 416 -18.71 -20.12 -0.89
N ARG A 417 -19.18 -20.76 -1.96
CA ARG A 417 -19.45 -20.09 -3.25
C ARG A 417 -20.85 -19.46 -3.30
N VAL A 418 -21.76 -20.01 -2.50
CA VAL A 418 -23.13 -19.55 -2.34
C VAL A 418 -23.39 -19.44 -0.85
N ALA A 419 -24.00 -18.35 -0.42
CA ALA A 419 -24.34 -18.14 0.99
C ALA A 419 -25.20 -19.29 1.52
N PRO A 420 -24.98 -19.77 2.76
CA PRO A 420 -25.75 -20.88 3.34
C PRO A 420 -27.19 -20.44 3.60
N THR A 421 -28.16 -21.28 3.25
CA THR A 421 -29.60 -21.01 3.45
C THR A 421 -29.97 -20.92 4.94
N ASP A 422 -29.34 -21.75 5.77
CA ASP A 422 -29.47 -21.77 7.23
C ASP A 422 -28.39 -22.70 7.81
N ALA A 423 -27.43 -22.19 8.54
CA ALA A 423 -26.33 -22.97 9.08
C ALA A 423 -25.84 -22.45 10.45
N ALA A 424 -25.42 -23.35 11.31
CA ALA A 424 -24.67 -23.02 12.51
C ALA A 424 -23.22 -22.70 12.13
N ALA A 425 -22.65 -21.66 12.75
CA ALA A 425 -21.29 -21.23 12.53
C ALA A 425 -20.66 -20.67 13.79
N THR A 426 -19.34 -20.72 13.87
CA THR A 426 -18.57 -20.08 14.96
C THR A 426 -17.84 -18.86 14.44
N VAL A 427 -17.94 -17.73 15.11
CA VAL A 427 -17.32 -16.46 14.69
C VAL A 427 -15.80 -16.53 14.78
N ALA A 428 -15.12 -16.40 13.65
CA ALA A 428 -13.65 -16.32 13.56
C ALA A 428 -13.12 -14.90 13.77
N SER A 429 -13.89 -13.88 13.35
CA SER A 429 -13.64 -12.47 13.65
C SER A 429 -14.89 -11.62 13.42
N PHE A 430 -14.93 -10.46 14.05
CA PHE A 430 -16.03 -9.51 13.91
C PHE A 430 -15.56 -8.07 13.87
N THR A 431 -16.43 -7.18 13.41
CA THR A 431 -16.33 -5.73 13.62
C THR A 431 -17.72 -5.11 13.67
N VAL A 432 -17.81 -3.91 14.25
CA VAL A 432 -19.04 -3.12 14.33
C VAL A 432 -18.82 -1.81 13.59
N THR A 433 -19.73 -1.46 12.68
CA THR A 433 -19.73 -0.17 12.00
C THR A 433 -20.74 0.78 12.62
N TYR A 434 -20.50 2.08 12.41
CA TYR A 434 -21.24 3.14 13.06
C TYR A 434 -22.01 3.98 12.04
N GLY A 435 -23.16 4.52 12.48
CA GLY A 435 -24.09 5.33 11.70
C GLY A 435 -24.84 6.31 12.59
N GLY A 436 -26.09 6.63 12.20
CA GLY A 436 -26.90 7.64 12.85
C GLY A 436 -26.53 9.07 12.41
N PRO A 437 -27.27 10.09 12.89
CA PRO A 437 -27.09 11.48 12.46
C PRO A 437 -25.67 12.02 12.69
N GLU A 438 -25.04 11.64 13.80
CA GLU A 438 -23.68 12.07 14.17
C GLU A 438 -22.61 11.02 13.82
N GLY A 439 -22.99 9.82 13.37
CA GLY A 439 -22.08 8.74 13.01
C GLY A 439 -21.45 8.00 14.19
N PHE A 440 -22.07 8.03 15.39
CA PHE A 440 -21.58 7.38 16.60
C PHE A 440 -22.40 6.16 17.02
N ASP A 441 -23.59 5.96 16.45
CA ASP A 441 -24.44 4.83 16.82
C ASP A 441 -23.89 3.53 16.24
N PRO A 442 -23.73 2.46 17.02
CA PRO A 442 -23.38 1.16 16.50
C PRO A 442 -24.61 0.57 15.77
N VAL A 443 -24.49 0.38 14.45
CA VAL A 443 -25.64 0.04 13.60
C VAL A 443 -25.55 -1.33 12.93
N ARG A 444 -24.34 -1.82 12.68
CA ARG A 444 -24.15 -3.06 11.94
C ARG A 444 -22.95 -3.83 12.46
N THR A 445 -23.10 -5.14 12.59
CA THR A 445 -22.01 -6.07 12.90
C THR A 445 -21.67 -6.88 11.65
N ALA A 446 -20.39 -7.01 11.32
CA ALA A 446 -19.89 -7.89 10.28
C ALA A 446 -19.02 -8.98 10.90
N VAL A 447 -19.18 -10.22 10.41
CA VAL A 447 -18.42 -11.39 10.88
C VAL A 447 -17.83 -12.19 9.71
N VAL A 448 -16.68 -12.79 9.97
CA VAL A 448 -16.19 -13.96 9.25
C VAL A 448 -16.43 -15.16 10.18
N ALA A 449 -17.05 -16.22 9.70
CA ALA A 449 -17.44 -17.35 10.52
C ALA A 449 -17.09 -18.69 9.87
N ASP A 450 -16.72 -19.66 10.70
CA ASP A 450 -16.45 -21.04 10.33
C ASP A 450 -17.73 -21.86 10.49
N LEU A 451 -18.15 -22.51 9.41
CA LEU A 451 -19.29 -23.44 9.40
C LEU A 451 -18.89 -24.82 9.95
N ALA A 452 -19.87 -25.58 10.39
CA ALA A 452 -19.64 -26.91 10.97
C ALA A 452 -19.01 -27.93 9.99
N ASP A 453 -19.17 -27.73 8.69
CA ASP A 453 -18.54 -28.52 7.63
C ASP A 453 -17.09 -28.11 7.28
N GLY A 454 -16.55 -27.14 8.00
CA GLY A 454 -15.20 -26.60 7.79
C GLY A 454 -15.11 -25.55 6.68
N MET A 455 -16.20 -25.22 6.02
CA MET A 455 -16.28 -24.09 5.09
C MET A 455 -16.28 -22.77 5.86
N ARG A 456 -15.92 -21.68 5.20
CA ARG A 456 -15.92 -20.34 5.77
C ARG A 456 -16.87 -19.41 5.02
N THR A 457 -17.58 -18.58 5.77
CA THR A 457 -18.54 -17.61 5.23
C THR A 457 -18.31 -16.21 5.81
N ALA A 458 -18.96 -15.21 5.22
CA ALA A 458 -19.06 -13.86 5.72
C ALA A 458 -20.55 -13.47 5.84
N ALA A 459 -20.91 -12.82 6.93
CA ALA A 459 -22.28 -12.40 7.18
C ALA A 459 -22.33 -11.10 7.98
N THR A 460 -23.50 -10.45 7.97
CA THR A 460 -23.74 -9.20 8.68
C THR A 460 -25.06 -9.21 9.43
N CYS A 461 -25.15 -8.39 10.47
CA CYS A 461 -26.38 -8.18 11.24
C CYS A 461 -26.58 -6.68 11.46
N GLU A 462 -27.74 -6.17 11.09
CA GLU A 462 -28.07 -4.74 11.21
C GLU A 462 -28.87 -4.41 12.49
N ASP A 463 -28.90 -5.34 13.44
CA ASP A 463 -29.51 -5.10 14.75
C ASP A 463 -28.57 -4.35 15.69
N ALA A 464 -29.00 -3.18 16.15
CA ALA A 464 -28.22 -2.34 17.04
C ALA A 464 -27.99 -2.98 18.44
N ALA A 465 -28.85 -3.90 18.89
CA ALA A 465 -28.64 -4.60 20.14
C ALA A 465 -27.48 -5.60 20.00
N THR A 466 -27.43 -6.35 18.92
CA THR A 466 -26.31 -7.23 18.55
C THR A 466 -25.00 -6.43 18.42
N ALA A 467 -25.04 -5.24 17.80
CA ALA A 467 -23.86 -4.39 17.68
C ALA A 467 -23.34 -3.90 19.05
N ARG A 468 -24.23 -3.49 19.95
CA ARG A 468 -23.84 -3.13 21.33
C ARG A 468 -23.28 -4.30 22.12
N LEU A 469 -23.88 -5.49 22.00
CA LEU A 469 -23.37 -6.69 22.64
C LEU A 469 -21.96 -7.04 22.13
N ALA A 470 -21.77 -6.98 20.81
CA ALA A 470 -20.47 -7.24 20.17
C ALA A 470 -19.36 -6.29 20.69
N LEU A 471 -19.70 -5.01 20.93
CA LEU A 471 -18.75 -4.04 21.50
C LEU A 471 -18.45 -4.32 22.99
N ALA A 472 -19.45 -4.79 23.75
CA ALA A 472 -19.30 -5.02 25.19
C ALA A 472 -18.55 -6.32 25.51
N GLU A 473 -18.85 -7.40 24.79
CA GLU A 473 -18.44 -8.75 25.16
C GLU A 473 -17.55 -9.43 24.11
N GLY A 474 -17.48 -8.89 22.88
CA GLY A 474 -16.85 -9.54 21.73
C GLY A 474 -17.70 -10.70 21.19
N LEU A 475 -17.38 -11.13 19.96
CA LEU A 475 -18.08 -12.25 19.33
C LEU A 475 -17.14 -13.40 18.92
N ILE A 476 -15.83 -13.23 18.94
CA ILE A 476 -14.89 -14.29 18.49
C ILE A 476 -15.09 -15.55 19.35
N GLY A 477 -15.28 -16.69 18.68
CA GLY A 477 -15.53 -17.98 19.31
C GLY A 477 -16.98 -18.23 19.71
N ARG A 478 -17.89 -17.27 19.52
CA ARG A 478 -19.33 -17.48 19.76
C ARG A 478 -20.00 -18.22 18.61
N ASP A 479 -20.95 -19.07 18.94
CA ASP A 479 -21.82 -19.67 17.96
C ASP A 479 -22.90 -18.69 17.51
N VAL A 480 -23.18 -18.73 16.23
CA VAL A 480 -24.19 -17.90 15.55
C VAL A 480 -24.95 -18.74 14.53
N ARG A 481 -26.11 -18.26 14.14
CA ARG A 481 -26.86 -18.80 13.02
C ARG A 481 -26.71 -17.93 11.80
N VAL A 482 -26.20 -18.48 10.70
CA VAL A 482 -26.05 -17.76 9.43
C VAL A 482 -27.15 -18.17 8.48
N LYS A 483 -27.85 -17.18 7.96
CA LYS A 483 -28.87 -17.35 6.92
C LYS A 483 -28.56 -16.37 5.79
N ASP A 484 -28.33 -16.90 4.60
CA ASP A 484 -27.83 -16.14 3.45
C ASP A 484 -26.57 -15.34 3.84
N THR A 485 -26.56 -14.04 3.68
CA THR A 485 -25.46 -13.14 4.10
C THR A 485 -25.74 -12.45 5.43
N THR A 486 -26.72 -12.91 6.20
CA THR A 486 -27.07 -12.36 7.51
C THR A 486 -26.76 -13.36 8.63
N PHE A 487 -26.61 -12.89 9.86
CA PHE A 487 -26.47 -13.75 11.02
C PHE A 487 -27.32 -13.26 12.21
N SER A 488 -27.64 -14.19 13.12
CA SER A 488 -28.22 -13.92 14.42
C SER A 488 -27.45 -14.65 15.52
N LEU A 489 -27.52 -14.12 16.75
CA LEU A 489 -26.96 -14.74 17.96
C LEU A 489 -27.88 -15.84 18.49
#